data_aefad13582f032527fd0046d9e9bea3a
#
_entry.id   aefad13582f032527fd0046d9e9bea3a
#
_cell.length_a   1.000
_cell.length_b   1.000
_cell.length_c   1.000
_cell.angle_alpha   90.00
_cell.angle_beta   90.00
_cell.angle_gamma   90.00
#
_symmetry.space_group_name_H-M   'P 1'
#
loop_
_entity.id
_entity.type
_entity.pdbx_description
1 polymer ?
#
loop_
_entity_poly.entity_id
_entity_poly.type
_entity_poly.pdbx_seq_one_letter_code
_entity_poly.pdbx_strand_id
1 'polypeptide(L)' 'RTVTVYDYNGKEIKSWTGKFDISESENEIFFDDANGKRVVIHGGIVICEEN' A
#
# COMPACT_ATOMS: atom_id res chain seq x y z
N ARG A 1 -10.37 -1.21 -2.70
CA ARG A 1 -9.06 -0.84 -3.25
C ARG A 1 -8.06 -1.97 -3.11
N THR A 2 -7.10 -2.00 -4.00
CA THR A 2 -5.96 -2.91 -3.91
C THR A 2 -4.69 -2.07 -3.90
N VAL A 3 -3.86 -2.28 -2.89
CA VAL A 3 -2.55 -1.64 -2.79
C VAL A 3 -1.50 -2.72 -3.00
N THR A 4 -0.62 -2.51 -3.96
CA THR A 4 0.46 -3.46 -4.25
C THR A 4 1.79 -2.75 -4.17
N VAL A 5 2.75 -3.34 -3.47
CA VAL A 5 4.11 -2.81 -3.33
C VAL A 5 5.06 -3.68 -4.11
N TYR A 6 5.88 -3.05 -4.93
CA TYR A 6 6.90 -3.71 -5.73
C TYR A 6 8.28 -3.23 -5.31
N ASP A 7 9.28 -4.08 -5.43
CA ASP A 7 10.67 -3.63 -5.31
C ASP A 7 11.10 -2.91 -6.59
N TYR A 8 12.28 -2.34 -6.58
CA TYR A 8 12.77 -1.56 -7.73
C TYR A 8 13.14 -2.42 -8.93
N ASN A 9 13.10 -3.74 -8.80
CA ASN A 9 13.27 -4.67 -9.91
C ASN A 9 11.94 -5.12 -10.49
N GLY A 10 10.84 -4.60 -9.96
CA GLY A 10 9.51 -4.91 -10.45
C GLY A 10 8.87 -6.16 -9.84
N LYS A 11 9.49 -6.72 -8.81
CA LYS A 11 8.94 -7.89 -8.14
C LYS A 11 7.95 -7.47 -7.06
N GLU A 12 6.77 -8.09 -7.05
CA GLU A 12 5.78 -7.83 -6.02
C GLU A 12 6.25 -8.32 -4.67
N ILE A 13 6.20 -7.45 -3.68
CA ILE A 13 6.55 -7.78 -2.31
C ILE A 13 5.31 -8.21 -1.54
N LYS A 14 4.24 -7.41 -1.59
CA LYS A 14 3.00 -7.67 -0.86
C LYS A 14 1.87 -6.85 -1.43
N SER A 15 0.64 -7.34 -1.28
CA SER A 15 -0.55 -6.58 -1.64
C SER A 15 -1.63 -6.69 -0.57
N TRP A 16 -2.51 -5.69 -0.55
CA TRP A 16 -3.65 -5.64 0.35
C TRP A 16 -4.88 -5.28 -0.45
N THR A 17 -5.99 -5.97 -0.19
CA THR A 17 -7.28 -5.68 -0.84
C THR A 17 -8.33 -5.47 0.22
N GLY A 18 -9.13 -4.45 0.08
CA GLY A 18 -10.20 -4.14 1.02
C GLY A 18 -10.74 -2.74 0.84
N LYS A 19 -11.57 -2.32 1.80
CA LYS A 19 -12.10 -0.96 1.84
C LYS A 19 -11.32 -0.18 2.88
N PHE A 20 -10.35 0.57 2.44
CA PHE A 20 -9.55 1.41 3.33
C PHE A 20 -9.16 2.70 2.63
N ASP A 21 -8.96 3.74 3.42
CA ASP A 21 -8.52 5.04 2.92
C ASP A 21 -7.01 5.11 2.98
N ILE A 22 -6.41 5.56 1.89
CA ILE A 22 -4.97 5.65 1.76
C ILE A 22 -4.55 7.10 1.96
N SER A 23 -3.57 7.30 2.84
CA SER A 23 -3.00 8.62 3.09
C SER A 23 -1.53 8.63 2.68
N GLU A 24 -1.08 9.76 2.18
CA GLU A 24 0.30 9.97 1.77
C GLU A 24 0.91 11.11 2.57
N SER A 25 2.16 10.94 2.96
CA SER A 25 2.92 11.98 3.64
C SER A 25 4.38 11.82 3.26
N GLU A 26 4.93 12.84 2.58
CA GLU A 26 6.30 12.85 2.07
C GLU A 26 6.66 11.52 1.43
N ASN A 27 7.53 10.75 1.77
CA ASN A 27 7.92 9.51 1.09
C ASN A 27 7.27 8.27 1.68
N GLU A 28 6.11 8.42 2.31
CA GLU A 28 5.43 7.26 2.88
C GLU A 28 3.95 7.23 2.54
N ILE A 29 3.41 6.02 2.49
CA ILE A 29 1.99 5.77 2.29
C ILE A 29 1.53 4.97 3.50
N PHE A 30 0.38 5.33 4.06
CA PHE A 30 -0.14 4.62 5.22
C PHE A 30 -1.65 4.45 5.15
N PHE A 31 -2.12 3.36 5.71
CA PHE A 31 -3.54 3.04 5.79
C PHE A 31 -3.75 1.99 6.88
N ASP A 32 -5.01 1.80 7.27
CA ASP A 32 -5.37 0.72 8.17
C ASP A 32 -5.92 -0.43 7.33
N ASP A 33 -5.39 -1.63 7.51
CA ASP A 33 -5.80 -2.78 6.72
C ASP A 33 -7.17 -3.33 7.18
N ALA A 34 -7.61 -4.42 6.54
CA ALA A 34 -8.92 -5.01 6.84
C ALA A 34 -9.04 -5.52 8.27
N ASN A 35 -7.93 -5.75 8.95
CA ASN A 35 -7.89 -6.18 10.35
C ASN A 35 -7.75 -5.00 11.32
N GLY A 36 -7.80 -3.78 10.82
CA GLY A 36 -7.65 -2.59 11.65
C GLY A 36 -6.22 -2.27 12.06
N LYS A 37 -5.25 -2.93 11.46
CA LYS A 37 -3.84 -2.68 11.77
C LYS A 37 -3.27 -1.62 10.85
N ARG A 38 -2.45 -0.73 11.42
CA ARG A 38 -1.78 0.30 10.66
C ARG A 38 -0.67 -0.29 9.79
N VAL A 39 -0.72 0.02 8.50
CA VAL A 39 0.32 -0.34 7.55
C VAL A 39 1.01 0.94 7.10
N VAL A 40 2.34 0.97 7.18
CA VAL A 40 3.12 2.11 6.72
C VAL A 40 4.15 1.59 5.72
N ILE A 41 4.19 2.21 4.55
CA ILE A 41 5.10 1.81 3.47
C ILE A 41 6.08 2.95 3.24
N HIS A 42 7.36 2.64 3.39
CA HIS A 42 8.46 3.58 3.15
C HIS A 42 9.22 3.13 1.91
N GLY A 43 9.20 3.95 0.86
CA GLY A 43 9.91 3.64 -0.37
C GLY A 43 9.22 2.59 -1.22
N GLY A 44 9.93 2.04 -2.21
CA GLY A 44 9.37 1.08 -3.14
C GLY A 44 8.47 1.71 -4.19
N ILE A 45 7.86 0.88 -5.02
CA ILE A 45 6.90 1.30 -6.03
C ILE A 45 5.53 0.83 -5.56
N VAL A 46 4.60 1.76 -5.40
CA VAL A 46 3.27 1.45 -4.88
C VAL A 46 2.23 1.76 -5.93
N ILE A 47 1.37 0.79 -6.21
CA ILE A 47 0.25 0.96 -7.12
C ILE A 47 -1.03 0.79 -6.31
N CYS A 48 -1.89 1.81 -6.35
CA CYS A 48 -3.19 1.80 -5.69
C CYS A 48 -4.27 1.74 -6.75
N GLU A 49 -5.10 0.71 -6.72
CA GLU A 49 -6.15 0.54 -7.69
C GLU A 49 -7.52 0.52 -7.00
N GLU A 50 -8.50 1.13 -7.65
CA GLU A 50 -9.89 1.03 -7.19
C GLU A 50 -10.54 -0.17 -7.85
N ASN A 51 -11.22 -0.96 -7.04
CA ASN A 51 -11.93 -2.14 -7.54
C ASN A 51 -13.33 -1.81 -8.00
#